data_a5c9e2c3331f44528a1684ae19d07742
#
_entry.id   a5c9e2c3331f44528a1684ae19d07742
#
_cell.length_a   1.000
_cell.length_b   1.000
_cell.length_c   1.000
_cell.angle_alpha   90.00
_cell.angle_beta   90.00
_cell.angle_gamma   90.00
#
_symmetry.space_group_name_H-M   'P 1'
#
loop_
_entity.id
_entity.type
_entity.pdbx_description
1 polymer ?
#
loop_
_entity_poly.entity_id
_entity_poly.type
_entity_poly.pdbx_seq_one_letter_code
_entity_poly.pdbx_strand_id
1 'polypeptide(L)'
;MSVARIAYLGPEGTFTEAALLQMTTAGLVPEIEPEALRQLPIDSTPAALDAVRDGVADYACVPIENSIDGSVVPTLDSLAIGSPLQVYAETTLDVTFSIVVKPGRSAADVRSLAAFPVAEAQVRRWLAAHLAGAELRPAYSNADAARQVADGQVDAAVTSPLAATHWGLAALAEGVVDESNARTRFVLVGPPGPPPARTGADRTSAVLRIDNAPGALVAALAEFGIRGIDLTRIESRPTRTGLGTYLFFVDCVGHIADDAVAEALKALHRRCADVRYLGSWPTRGATGPGESVPLPPDEASRWLAGLRDGKPEQSRASGSAGMPDRTSGRTGP
;
A
#
# COMPACT_ATOMS: atom_id res chain seq x y z
N MET A 1 6.71 -32.25 6.00
CA MET A 1 6.82 -30.90 5.39
C MET A 1 7.00 -29.93 6.54
N SER A 2 7.91 -28.95 6.46
CA SER A 2 8.09 -27.96 7.52
C SER A 2 6.94 -26.97 7.46
N VAL A 3 6.40 -26.62 8.63
CA VAL A 3 5.36 -25.58 8.75
C VAL A 3 6.04 -24.23 8.51
N ALA A 4 5.58 -23.48 7.49
CA ALA A 4 6.12 -22.17 7.23
C ALA A 4 5.61 -21.14 8.25
N ARG A 5 6.52 -20.30 8.69
CA ARG A 5 6.28 -19.26 9.70
C ARG A 5 6.23 -17.92 9.00
N ILE A 6 5.12 -17.21 9.13
CA ILE A 6 4.97 -15.87 8.53
C ILE A 6 4.73 -14.84 9.62
N ALA A 7 5.69 -13.93 9.78
CA ALA A 7 5.54 -12.75 10.63
C ALA A 7 4.60 -11.74 9.97
N TYR A 8 3.78 -11.04 10.74
CA TYR A 8 2.97 -9.96 10.24
C TYR A 8 2.77 -8.88 11.30
N LEU A 9 2.45 -7.66 10.88
CA LEU A 9 2.12 -6.57 11.81
C LEU A 9 0.81 -6.91 12.52
N GLY A 10 0.94 -7.37 13.78
CA GLY A 10 -0.17 -7.70 14.67
C GLY A 10 -0.84 -6.47 15.30
N PRO A 11 -1.71 -6.72 16.25
CA PRO A 11 -2.20 -8.03 16.73
C PRO A 11 -3.10 -8.74 15.71
N GLU A 12 -3.68 -9.89 16.12
CA GLU A 12 -4.72 -10.58 15.34
C GLU A 12 -5.93 -9.66 15.09
N GLY A 13 -6.59 -9.80 13.93
CA GLY A 13 -7.69 -8.92 13.48
C GLY A 13 -7.24 -7.66 12.72
N THR A 14 -5.95 -7.47 12.43
CA THR A 14 -5.47 -6.32 11.65
C THR A 14 -5.70 -6.47 10.15
N PHE A 15 -5.63 -5.35 9.40
CA PHE A 15 -5.63 -5.39 7.93
C PHE A 15 -4.42 -6.14 7.37
N THR A 16 -3.29 -6.19 8.10
CA THR A 16 -2.11 -6.95 7.68
C THR A 16 -2.38 -8.45 7.74
N GLU A 17 -3.07 -8.93 8.78
CA GLU A 17 -3.53 -10.33 8.83
C GLU A 17 -4.51 -10.63 7.70
N ALA A 18 -5.48 -9.75 7.45
CA ALA A 18 -6.43 -9.92 6.34
C ALA A 18 -5.69 -10.02 5.00
N ALA A 19 -4.64 -9.21 4.79
CA ALA A 19 -3.79 -9.29 3.61
C ALA A 19 -3.04 -10.62 3.51
N LEU A 20 -2.49 -11.10 4.63
CA LEU A 20 -1.82 -12.40 4.69
C LEU A 20 -2.78 -13.54 4.35
N LEU A 21 -3.97 -13.54 4.94
CA LEU A 21 -5.02 -14.53 4.64
C LEU A 21 -5.41 -14.50 3.16
N GLN A 22 -5.56 -13.31 2.58
CA GLN A 22 -5.84 -13.16 1.14
C GLN A 22 -4.71 -13.71 0.28
N MET A 23 -3.43 -13.42 0.61
CA MET A 23 -2.28 -13.95 -0.13
C MET A 23 -2.20 -15.47 -0.03
N THR A 24 -2.45 -16.04 1.15
CA THR A 24 -2.44 -17.48 1.39
C THR A 24 -3.53 -18.19 0.59
N THR A 25 -4.77 -17.72 0.70
CA THR A 25 -5.92 -18.26 -0.04
C THR A 25 -5.72 -18.18 -1.56
N ALA A 26 -5.01 -17.16 -2.01
CA ALA A 26 -4.71 -16.94 -3.41
C ALA A 26 -3.49 -17.73 -3.92
N GLY A 27 -2.83 -18.53 -3.06
CA GLY A 27 -1.64 -19.31 -3.43
C GLY A 27 -0.43 -18.44 -3.80
N LEU A 28 -0.30 -17.26 -3.19
CA LEU A 28 0.78 -16.32 -3.47
C LEU A 28 2.01 -16.52 -2.57
N VAL A 29 1.90 -17.37 -1.57
CA VAL A 29 3.02 -17.69 -0.67
C VAL A 29 3.83 -18.82 -1.31
N PRO A 30 5.13 -18.61 -1.62
CA PRO A 30 5.93 -19.61 -2.31
C PRO A 30 6.04 -20.93 -1.51
N GLU A 31 5.91 -22.07 -2.19
CA GLU A 31 6.19 -23.41 -1.67
C GLU A 31 5.42 -23.83 -0.40
N ILE A 32 4.27 -23.23 -0.10
CA ILE A 32 3.50 -23.50 1.11
C ILE A 32 2.07 -23.93 0.77
N GLU A 33 1.68 -25.09 1.29
CA GLU A 33 0.27 -25.47 1.36
C GLU A 33 -0.43 -24.62 2.43
N PRO A 34 -1.64 -24.08 2.16
CA PRO A 34 -2.35 -23.18 3.08
C PRO A 34 -2.51 -23.71 4.51
N GLU A 35 -2.63 -25.03 4.66
CA GLU A 35 -2.83 -25.70 5.95
C GLU A 35 -1.52 -25.86 6.76
N ALA A 36 -0.37 -25.62 6.15
CA ALA A 36 0.95 -25.73 6.78
C ALA A 36 1.54 -24.34 7.16
N LEU A 37 0.68 -23.37 7.51
CA LEU A 37 1.07 -22.01 7.83
C LEU A 37 0.97 -21.72 9.33
N ARG A 38 2.03 -21.19 9.92
CA ARG A 38 2.03 -20.62 11.27
C ARG A 38 2.17 -19.10 11.18
N GLN A 39 1.15 -18.39 11.59
CA GLN A 39 1.13 -16.94 11.67
C GLN A 39 1.78 -16.46 12.97
N LEU A 40 2.64 -15.44 12.87
CA LEU A 40 3.35 -14.84 14.00
C LEU A 40 3.02 -13.34 14.06
N PRO A 41 2.07 -12.91 14.91
CA PRO A 41 1.80 -11.49 15.12
C PRO A 41 3.01 -10.82 15.80
N ILE A 42 3.48 -9.72 15.23
CA ILE A 42 4.66 -8.96 15.67
C ILE A 42 4.25 -7.49 15.86
N ASP A 43 4.86 -6.83 16.84
CA ASP A 43 4.44 -5.49 17.30
C ASP A 43 4.77 -4.35 16.33
N SER A 44 5.69 -4.55 15.38
CA SER A 44 6.05 -3.51 14.41
C SER A 44 6.51 -4.08 13.08
N THR A 45 6.38 -3.29 12.01
CA THR A 45 6.84 -3.65 10.66
C THR A 45 8.35 -3.94 10.62
N PRO A 46 9.24 -3.10 11.23
CA PRO A 46 10.66 -3.43 11.29
C PRO A 46 10.93 -4.76 12.00
N ALA A 47 10.29 -5.01 13.14
CA ALA A 47 10.47 -6.24 13.89
C ALA A 47 9.99 -7.48 13.11
N ALA A 48 8.91 -7.36 12.30
CA ALA A 48 8.46 -8.45 11.43
C ALA A 48 9.49 -8.76 10.33
N LEU A 49 10.13 -7.74 9.76
CA LEU A 49 11.20 -7.91 8.77
C LEU A 49 12.49 -8.44 9.42
N ASP A 50 12.81 -8.04 10.66
CA ASP A 50 13.96 -8.56 11.41
C ASP A 50 13.74 -10.02 11.79
N ALA A 51 12.50 -10.45 12.11
CA ALA A 51 12.18 -11.86 12.34
C ALA A 51 12.54 -12.75 11.13
N VAL A 52 12.45 -12.24 9.91
CA VAL A 52 12.90 -12.93 8.69
C VAL A 52 14.44 -12.97 8.62
N ARG A 53 15.11 -11.85 8.90
CA ARG A 53 16.58 -11.77 8.90
C ARG A 53 17.22 -12.73 9.91
N ASP A 54 16.57 -12.86 11.07
CA ASP A 54 17.03 -13.69 12.18
C ASP A 54 16.63 -15.18 12.05
N GLY A 55 15.88 -15.53 10.99
CA GLY A 55 15.40 -16.90 10.75
C GLY A 55 14.31 -17.36 11.73
N VAL A 56 13.68 -16.43 12.47
CA VAL A 56 12.53 -16.68 13.34
C VAL A 56 11.26 -16.91 12.49
N ALA A 57 11.14 -16.18 11.38
CA ALA A 57 10.12 -16.37 10.38
C ALA A 57 10.73 -16.65 9.00
N ASP A 58 10.01 -17.37 8.17
CA ASP A 58 10.41 -17.67 6.80
C ASP A 58 10.01 -16.53 5.84
N TYR A 59 8.90 -15.85 6.14
CA TYR A 59 8.42 -14.66 5.44
C TYR A 59 7.84 -13.65 6.42
N ALA A 60 7.65 -12.41 5.94
CA ALA A 60 6.89 -11.37 6.63
C ALA A 60 5.86 -10.74 5.69
N CYS A 61 4.63 -10.54 6.16
CA CYS A 61 3.60 -9.74 5.50
C CYS A 61 3.57 -8.36 6.14
N VAL A 62 3.81 -7.31 5.33
CA VAL A 62 3.89 -5.93 5.83
C VAL A 62 3.22 -4.94 4.87
N PRO A 63 2.60 -3.84 5.38
CA PRO A 63 2.11 -2.77 4.53
C PRO A 63 3.29 -1.99 3.93
N ILE A 64 3.18 -1.57 2.66
CA ILE A 64 4.23 -0.78 1.98
C ILE A 64 3.74 0.60 1.52
N GLU A 65 2.44 0.71 1.20
CA GLU A 65 1.86 1.93 0.67
C GLU A 65 0.37 2.02 0.99
N ASN A 66 -0.10 3.22 1.33
CA ASN A 66 -1.52 3.55 1.48
C ASN A 66 -1.88 4.68 0.50
N SER A 67 -3.02 4.59 -0.17
CA SER A 67 -3.43 5.56 -1.20
C SER A 67 -3.74 6.97 -0.66
N ILE A 68 -3.94 7.11 0.66
CA ILE A 68 -4.22 8.39 1.34
C ILE A 68 -2.96 8.91 2.02
N ASP A 69 -2.32 8.05 2.84
CA ASP A 69 -1.19 8.44 3.70
C ASP A 69 0.17 8.32 2.98
N GLY A 70 0.21 7.70 1.80
CA GLY A 70 1.43 7.47 1.02
C GLY A 70 2.23 6.26 1.50
N SER A 71 3.54 6.35 1.40
CA SER A 71 4.47 5.26 1.71
C SER A 71 4.52 4.92 3.20
N VAL A 72 4.54 3.63 3.54
CA VAL A 72 4.76 3.16 4.91
C VAL A 72 6.25 3.23 5.22
N VAL A 73 6.66 4.37 5.77
CA VAL A 73 8.06 4.75 6.03
C VAL A 73 8.85 3.69 6.82
N PRO A 74 8.32 3.09 7.92
CA PRO A 74 9.05 2.06 8.65
C PRO A 74 9.39 0.83 7.80
N THR A 75 8.50 0.42 6.89
CA THR A 75 8.74 -0.68 5.94
C THR A 75 9.86 -0.32 4.97
N LEU A 76 9.78 0.85 4.33
CA LEU A 76 10.79 1.28 3.38
C LEU A 76 12.16 1.39 4.04
N ASP A 77 12.25 2.09 5.17
CA ASP A 77 13.51 2.26 5.89
C ASP A 77 14.13 0.91 6.27
N SER A 78 13.31 -0.05 6.73
CA SER A 78 13.80 -1.38 7.05
C SER A 78 14.25 -2.19 5.82
N LEU A 79 13.55 -2.09 4.67
CA LEU A 79 13.98 -2.74 3.42
C LEU A 79 15.28 -2.17 2.86
N ALA A 80 15.55 -0.88 3.11
CA ALA A 80 16.74 -0.19 2.60
C ALA A 80 18.03 -0.55 3.35
N ILE A 81 17.93 -0.95 4.63
CA ILE A 81 19.07 -1.18 5.53
C ILE A 81 19.15 -2.65 5.97
N GLY A 82 20.25 -3.01 6.64
CA GLY A 82 20.46 -4.38 7.15
C GLY A 82 20.71 -5.41 6.05
N SER A 83 20.62 -6.68 6.40
CA SER A 83 20.74 -7.81 5.45
C SER A 83 19.63 -7.73 4.40
N PRO A 84 19.95 -7.99 3.12
CA PRO A 84 18.98 -7.93 2.04
C PRO A 84 17.76 -8.81 2.30
N LEU A 85 16.59 -8.27 1.93
CA LEU A 85 15.31 -8.98 1.88
C LEU A 85 14.72 -8.80 0.49
N GLN A 86 13.82 -9.69 0.10
CA GLN A 86 13.20 -9.70 -1.22
C GLN A 86 11.68 -9.85 -1.10
N VAL A 87 10.96 -9.13 -1.95
CA VAL A 87 9.50 -9.23 -2.09
C VAL A 87 9.17 -10.35 -3.07
N TYR A 88 8.21 -11.19 -2.71
CA TYR A 88 7.74 -12.35 -3.49
C TYR A 88 6.31 -12.20 -3.99
N ALA A 89 5.49 -11.42 -3.30
CA ALA A 89 4.10 -11.21 -3.68
C ALA A 89 3.60 -9.86 -3.16
N GLU A 90 2.52 -9.38 -3.75
CA GLU A 90 1.75 -8.25 -3.24
C GLU A 90 0.25 -8.53 -3.28
N THR A 91 -0.48 -7.85 -2.40
CA THR A 91 -1.93 -7.72 -2.47
C THR A 91 -2.35 -6.33 -2.08
N THR A 92 -3.53 -5.91 -2.54
CA THR A 92 -4.13 -4.63 -2.18
C THR A 92 -5.46 -4.90 -1.51
N LEU A 93 -5.70 -4.26 -0.37
CA LEU A 93 -6.98 -4.27 0.31
C LEU A 93 -7.63 -2.89 0.25
N ASP A 94 -8.93 -2.86 0.02
CA ASP A 94 -9.74 -1.68 0.29
C ASP A 94 -9.82 -1.49 1.80
N VAL A 95 -9.52 -0.27 2.28
CA VAL A 95 -9.59 0.05 3.71
C VAL A 95 -10.99 0.55 4.02
N THR A 96 -11.79 -0.32 4.60
CA THR A 96 -13.13 0.00 5.12
C THR A 96 -13.25 -0.46 6.56
N PHE A 97 -14.09 0.23 7.34
CA PHE A 97 -14.25 -0.07 8.75
C PHE A 97 -15.64 -0.60 9.05
N SER A 98 -15.72 -1.40 10.10
CA SER A 98 -16.97 -1.77 10.76
C SER A 98 -17.10 -0.98 12.05
N ILE A 99 -18.29 -0.45 12.32
CA ILE A 99 -18.66 0.11 13.61
C ILE A 99 -19.34 -0.99 14.39
N VAL A 100 -18.73 -1.46 15.46
CA VAL A 100 -19.13 -2.67 16.15
C VAL A 100 -19.54 -2.45 17.61
N VAL A 101 -20.42 -3.32 18.10
CA VAL A 101 -20.90 -3.38 19.48
C VAL A 101 -20.99 -4.83 19.93
N LYS A 102 -21.22 -5.10 21.21
CA LYS A 102 -21.61 -6.43 21.68
C LYS A 102 -22.92 -6.88 21.05
N PRO A 103 -23.11 -8.17 20.75
CA PRO A 103 -24.38 -8.69 20.26
C PRO A 103 -25.57 -8.25 21.12
N GLY A 104 -26.66 -7.84 20.46
CA GLY A 104 -27.88 -7.37 21.10
C GLY A 104 -27.89 -5.90 21.52
N ARG A 105 -26.80 -5.16 21.32
CA ARG A 105 -26.73 -3.71 21.52
C ARG A 105 -27.10 -2.96 20.24
N SER A 106 -27.60 -1.74 20.41
CA SER A 106 -27.97 -0.81 19.34
C SER A 106 -27.18 0.50 19.44
N ALA A 107 -27.28 1.37 18.43
CA ALA A 107 -26.68 2.70 18.47
C ALA A 107 -27.16 3.55 19.66
N ALA A 108 -28.39 3.36 20.12
CA ALA A 108 -28.95 4.07 21.27
C ALA A 108 -28.26 3.72 22.61
N ASP A 109 -27.57 2.58 22.66
CA ASP A 109 -26.87 2.08 23.85
C ASP A 109 -25.43 2.62 23.94
N VAL A 110 -24.91 3.24 22.86
CA VAL A 110 -23.51 3.66 22.76
C VAL A 110 -23.32 4.98 23.50
N ARG A 111 -22.45 4.97 24.52
CA ARG A 111 -21.98 6.14 25.27
C ARG A 111 -20.48 6.38 25.12
N SER A 112 -19.72 5.31 24.82
CA SER A 112 -18.27 5.34 24.61
C SER A 112 -17.90 4.55 23.37
N LEU A 113 -16.91 5.07 22.60
CA LEU A 113 -16.45 4.48 21.36
C LEU A 113 -14.91 4.48 21.31
N ALA A 114 -14.32 3.31 21.10
CA ALA A 114 -12.88 3.18 20.88
C ALA A 114 -12.54 3.28 19.39
N ALA A 115 -11.49 4.03 19.06
CA ALA A 115 -10.97 4.11 17.71
C ALA A 115 -9.46 4.32 17.68
N PHE A 116 -8.79 3.70 16.72
CA PHE A 116 -7.43 4.08 16.34
C PHE A 116 -7.47 5.45 15.64
N PRO A 117 -6.60 6.42 15.97
CA PRO A 117 -6.72 7.80 15.47
C PRO A 117 -6.83 7.92 13.95
N VAL A 118 -6.09 7.08 13.19
CA VAL A 118 -6.16 7.07 11.73
C VAL A 118 -7.53 6.58 11.24
N ALA A 119 -8.09 5.55 11.87
CA ALA A 119 -9.41 5.03 11.53
C ALA A 119 -10.51 6.03 11.89
N GLU A 120 -10.42 6.68 13.06
CA GLU A 120 -11.34 7.74 13.45
C GLU A 120 -11.42 8.85 12.41
N ALA A 121 -10.25 9.32 11.94
CA ALA A 121 -10.20 10.39 10.94
C ALA A 121 -10.90 9.99 9.62
N GLN A 122 -10.92 8.70 9.27
CA GLN A 122 -11.51 8.18 8.04
C GLN A 122 -13.01 7.84 8.15
N VAL A 123 -13.61 7.91 9.34
CA VAL A 123 -15.05 7.66 9.56
C VAL A 123 -15.73 8.80 10.32
N ARG A 124 -15.08 9.95 10.42
CA ARG A 124 -15.52 11.10 11.24
C ARG A 124 -16.92 11.59 10.87
N ARG A 125 -17.23 11.68 9.58
CA ARG A 125 -18.56 12.13 9.10
C ARG A 125 -19.65 11.15 9.52
N TRP A 126 -19.40 9.85 9.42
CA TRP A 126 -20.35 8.84 9.84
C TRP A 126 -20.59 8.90 11.36
N LEU A 127 -19.53 9.00 12.17
CA LEU A 127 -19.61 9.08 13.63
C LEU A 127 -20.40 10.32 14.06
N ALA A 128 -20.14 11.48 13.46
CA ALA A 128 -20.86 12.71 13.75
C ALA A 128 -22.37 12.62 13.44
N ALA A 129 -22.75 11.87 12.41
CA ALA A 129 -24.14 11.70 12.02
C ALA A 129 -24.90 10.69 12.90
N HIS A 130 -24.25 9.64 13.41
CA HIS A 130 -24.92 8.49 14.01
C HIS A 130 -24.61 8.30 15.50
N LEU A 131 -23.44 8.77 15.97
CA LEU A 131 -22.94 8.57 17.34
C LEU A 131 -22.37 9.86 17.95
N ALA A 132 -22.93 11.03 17.62
CA ALA A 132 -22.43 12.34 18.03
C ALA A 132 -22.31 12.53 19.55
N GLY A 133 -23.03 11.75 20.37
CA GLY A 133 -22.99 11.83 21.83
C GLY A 133 -22.03 10.83 22.48
N ALA A 134 -21.33 10.00 21.72
CA ALA A 134 -20.41 9.00 22.26
C ALA A 134 -19.06 9.64 22.66
N GLU A 135 -18.55 9.32 23.84
CA GLU A 135 -17.21 9.68 24.27
C GLU A 135 -16.17 8.89 23.48
N LEU A 136 -15.33 9.58 22.72
CA LEU A 136 -14.26 8.95 21.95
C LEU A 136 -13.08 8.59 22.84
N ARG A 137 -12.61 7.33 22.75
CA ARG A 137 -11.44 6.82 23.47
C ARG A 137 -10.40 6.31 22.47
N PRO A 138 -9.13 6.73 22.60
CA PRO A 138 -8.09 6.26 21.69
C PRO A 138 -7.77 4.78 21.93
N ALA A 139 -7.60 4.04 20.83
CA ALA A 139 -7.09 2.66 20.82
C ALA A 139 -5.72 2.61 20.15
N TYR A 140 -4.91 1.59 20.50
CA TYR A 140 -3.57 1.41 19.93
C TYR A 140 -3.60 0.83 18.51
N SER A 141 -4.71 0.17 18.13
CA SER A 141 -4.96 -0.37 16.79
C SER A 141 -6.45 -0.61 16.57
N ASN A 142 -6.87 -0.90 15.32
CA ASN A 142 -8.25 -1.28 15.04
C ASN A 142 -8.65 -2.57 15.77
N ALA A 143 -7.74 -3.54 15.85
CA ALA A 143 -7.96 -4.80 16.57
C ALA A 143 -8.05 -4.57 18.09
N ASP A 144 -7.24 -3.67 18.66
CA ASP A 144 -7.32 -3.28 20.06
C ASP A 144 -8.67 -2.61 20.39
N ALA A 145 -9.18 -1.77 19.48
CA ALA A 145 -10.50 -1.16 19.65
C ALA A 145 -11.61 -2.22 19.75
N ALA A 146 -11.58 -3.25 18.89
CA ALA A 146 -12.52 -4.37 18.94
C ALA A 146 -12.41 -5.16 20.25
N ARG A 147 -11.18 -5.44 20.72
CA ARG A 147 -10.91 -6.11 21.99
C ARG A 147 -11.49 -5.33 23.18
N GLN A 148 -11.36 -4.00 23.21
CA GLN A 148 -11.94 -3.16 24.27
C GLN A 148 -13.47 -3.30 24.36
N VAL A 149 -14.17 -3.48 23.21
CA VAL A 149 -15.62 -3.79 23.21
C VAL A 149 -15.88 -5.17 23.78
N ALA A 150 -15.12 -6.19 23.33
CA ALA A 150 -15.28 -7.56 23.82
C ALA A 150 -15.08 -7.64 25.33
N ASP A 151 -14.09 -6.94 25.88
CA ASP A 151 -13.79 -6.83 27.32
C ASP A 151 -14.81 -5.97 28.08
N GLY A 152 -15.69 -5.22 27.39
CA GLY A 152 -16.66 -4.31 28.00
C GLY A 152 -16.10 -3.03 28.57
N GLN A 153 -14.93 -2.60 28.08
CA GLN A 153 -14.30 -1.33 28.49
C GLN A 153 -14.93 -0.13 27.78
N VAL A 154 -15.49 -0.34 26.59
CA VAL A 154 -16.25 0.62 25.78
C VAL A 154 -17.49 -0.05 25.20
N ASP A 155 -18.46 0.76 24.75
CA ASP A 155 -19.72 0.24 24.18
C ASP A 155 -19.58 -0.10 22.70
N ALA A 156 -18.79 0.66 21.95
CA ALA A 156 -18.60 0.51 20.51
C ALA A 156 -17.13 0.68 20.10
N ALA A 157 -16.80 0.24 18.88
CA ALA A 157 -15.48 0.49 18.29
C ALA A 157 -15.55 0.70 16.78
N VAL A 158 -14.58 1.47 16.27
CA VAL A 158 -14.20 1.50 14.86
C VAL A 158 -13.13 0.43 14.66
N THR A 159 -13.40 -0.57 13.84
CA THR A 159 -12.47 -1.70 13.67
C THR A 159 -12.46 -2.26 12.26
N SER A 160 -11.58 -3.23 11.98
CA SER A 160 -11.58 -4.00 10.74
C SER A 160 -12.71 -5.05 10.74
N PRO A 161 -13.25 -5.45 9.57
CA PRO A 161 -14.21 -6.55 9.48
C PRO A 161 -13.68 -7.87 10.09
N LEU A 162 -12.37 -8.13 9.91
CA LEU A 162 -11.72 -9.32 10.46
C LEU A 162 -11.71 -9.33 11.99
N ALA A 163 -11.37 -8.21 12.63
CA ALA A 163 -11.42 -8.09 14.10
C ALA A 163 -12.84 -8.20 14.64
N ALA A 164 -13.83 -7.65 13.94
CA ALA A 164 -15.24 -7.81 14.30
C ALA A 164 -15.64 -9.29 14.38
N THR A 165 -15.26 -10.04 13.37
CA THR A 165 -15.51 -11.51 13.31
C THR A 165 -14.74 -12.27 14.38
N HIS A 166 -13.44 -11.95 14.56
CA HIS A 166 -12.57 -12.61 15.53
C HIS A 166 -13.11 -12.49 16.97
N TRP A 167 -13.63 -11.32 17.33
CA TRP A 167 -14.16 -11.04 18.66
C TRP A 167 -15.67 -11.32 18.80
N GLY A 168 -16.32 -11.86 17.77
CA GLY A 168 -17.76 -12.17 17.79
C GLY A 168 -18.66 -10.95 18.03
N LEU A 169 -18.24 -9.78 17.52
CA LEU A 169 -18.96 -8.54 17.67
C LEU A 169 -20.02 -8.34 16.60
N ALA A 170 -21.09 -7.62 16.92
CA ALA A 170 -22.14 -7.28 15.98
C ALA A 170 -21.85 -5.93 15.32
N ALA A 171 -21.98 -5.84 13.98
CA ALA A 171 -21.81 -4.60 13.26
C ALA A 171 -23.09 -3.74 13.36
N LEU A 172 -22.94 -2.48 13.80
CA LEU A 172 -23.94 -1.43 13.61
C LEU A 172 -23.91 -0.89 12.17
N ALA A 173 -22.74 -0.85 11.57
CA ALA A 173 -22.51 -0.48 10.18
C ALA A 173 -21.25 -1.17 9.65
N GLU A 174 -21.25 -1.49 8.37
CA GLU A 174 -20.13 -2.09 7.64
C GLU A 174 -19.75 -1.22 6.44
N GLY A 175 -18.50 -1.35 5.99
CA GLY A 175 -18.01 -0.61 4.83
C GLY A 175 -17.93 0.90 5.06
N VAL A 176 -17.82 1.33 6.32
CA VAL A 176 -17.81 2.76 6.66
C VAL A 176 -16.45 3.35 6.30
N VAL A 177 -16.48 4.40 5.48
CA VAL A 177 -15.31 5.21 5.12
C VAL A 177 -15.78 6.57 4.57
N ASP A 178 -15.10 7.63 4.94
CA ASP A 178 -15.43 9.00 4.47
C ASP A 178 -14.91 9.24 3.05
N GLU A 179 -13.80 8.61 2.66
CA GLU A 179 -13.18 8.68 1.34
C GLU A 179 -13.17 7.29 0.69
N SER A 180 -13.94 7.10 -0.37
CA SER A 180 -14.28 5.80 -0.96
C SER A 180 -13.12 5.04 -1.65
N ASN A 181 -11.91 5.60 -1.70
CA ASN A 181 -10.78 5.03 -2.44
C ASN A 181 -9.56 4.71 -1.55
N ALA A 182 -9.76 4.56 -0.24
CA ALA A 182 -8.69 4.19 0.67
C ALA A 182 -8.25 2.74 0.40
N ARG A 183 -6.99 2.57 -0.05
CA ARG A 183 -6.38 1.27 -0.33
C ARG A 183 -5.03 1.16 0.33
N THR A 184 -4.72 -0.02 0.84
CA THR A 184 -3.37 -0.33 1.33
C THR A 184 -2.79 -1.49 0.55
N ARG A 185 -1.58 -1.29 0.05
CA ARG A 185 -0.77 -2.33 -0.60
C ARG A 185 0.11 -3.00 0.45
N PHE A 186 0.05 -4.32 0.49
CA PHE A 186 0.84 -5.20 1.35
C PHE A 186 1.77 -6.05 0.49
N VAL A 187 2.93 -6.38 1.05
CA VAL A 187 3.92 -7.22 0.40
C VAL A 187 4.32 -8.40 1.29
N LEU A 188 4.60 -9.53 0.65
CA LEU A 188 5.21 -10.69 1.27
C LEU A 188 6.71 -10.62 1.04
N VAL A 189 7.47 -10.57 2.12
CA VAL A 189 8.92 -10.38 2.11
C VAL A 189 9.61 -11.61 2.70
N GLY A 190 10.66 -12.08 2.06
CA GLY A 190 11.47 -13.20 2.52
C GLY A 190 12.99 -12.95 2.35
N PRO A 191 13.84 -13.93 2.67
CA PRO A 191 15.26 -13.87 2.36
C PRO A 191 15.49 -13.85 0.85
N PRO A 192 16.64 -13.35 0.35
CA PRO A 192 16.96 -13.39 -1.07
C PRO A 192 16.91 -14.80 -1.65
N GLY A 193 16.25 -14.94 -2.79
CA GLY A 193 16.11 -16.22 -3.49
C GLY A 193 15.67 -15.99 -4.95
N PRO A 194 15.41 -17.06 -5.70
CA PRO A 194 14.84 -16.94 -7.04
C PRO A 194 13.50 -16.19 -7.00
N PRO A 195 13.30 -15.19 -7.87
CA PRO A 195 12.01 -14.52 -7.93
C PRO A 195 10.92 -15.48 -8.45
N PRO A 196 9.65 -15.22 -8.14
CA PRO A 196 8.52 -15.94 -8.75
C PRO A 196 8.64 -16.00 -10.28
N ALA A 197 7.98 -16.97 -10.91
CA ALA A 197 7.97 -17.08 -12.35
C ALA A 197 7.33 -15.85 -13.01
N ARG A 198 7.89 -15.42 -14.13
CA ARG A 198 7.38 -14.34 -14.96
C ARG A 198 5.95 -14.61 -15.41
N THR A 199 5.06 -13.63 -15.29
CA THR A 199 3.64 -13.72 -15.69
C THR A 199 3.30 -12.82 -16.89
N GLY A 200 4.10 -11.79 -17.15
CA GLY A 200 3.80 -10.73 -18.11
C GLY A 200 3.01 -9.55 -17.51
N ALA A 201 2.57 -9.69 -16.26
CA ALA A 201 1.95 -8.63 -15.47
C ALA A 201 2.70 -8.53 -14.13
N ASP A 202 3.96 -8.11 -14.21
CA ASP A 202 4.90 -8.18 -13.11
C ASP A 202 5.37 -6.77 -12.72
N ARG A 203 5.84 -6.64 -11.50
CA ARG A 203 6.50 -5.46 -10.96
C ARG A 203 7.90 -5.84 -10.51
N THR A 204 8.85 -4.96 -10.81
CA THR A 204 10.20 -5.02 -10.24
C THR A 204 10.44 -3.80 -9.35
N SER A 205 11.04 -4.02 -8.18
CA SER A 205 11.39 -2.94 -7.26
C SER A 205 12.87 -2.98 -6.91
N ALA A 206 13.46 -1.78 -6.78
CA ALA A 206 14.83 -1.60 -6.35
C ALA A 206 15.00 -0.35 -5.49
N VAL A 207 16.06 -0.34 -4.67
CA VAL A 207 16.53 0.85 -3.96
C VAL A 207 17.84 1.29 -4.60
N LEU A 208 17.89 2.55 -5.02
CA LEU A 208 19.04 3.16 -5.66
C LEU A 208 19.72 4.11 -4.66
N ARG A 209 21.02 3.92 -4.41
CA ARG A 209 21.86 4.92 -3.77
C ARG A 209 22.62 5.67 -4.85
N ILE A 210 22.28 6.94 -5.02
CA ILE A 210 22.79 7.79 -6.09
C ILE A 210 23.70 8.84 -5.47
N ASP A 211 24.86 9.08 -6.08
CA ASP A 211 25.74 10.16 -5.65
C ASP A 211 25.06 11.52 -5.83
N ASN A 212 25.25 12.41 -4.86
CA ASN A 212 24.65 13.73 -4.89
C ASN A 212 25.38 14.64 -5.88
N ALA A 213 25.08 14.49 -7.16
CA ALA A 213 25.62 15.27 -8.27
C ALA A 213 24.49 15.79 -9.17
N PRO A 214 24.66 16.98 -9.80
CA PRO A 214 23.68 17.50 -10.75
C PRO A 214 23.38 16.50 -11.87
N GLY A 215 22.07 16.22 -12.09
CA GLY A 215 21.61 15.30 -13.13
C GLY A 215 21.71 13.81 -12.78
N ALA A 216 22.31 13.41 -11.66
CA ALA A 216 22.52 12.00 -11.33
C ALA A 216 21.21 11.20 -11.21
N LEU A 217 20.18 11.77 -10.55
CA LEU A 217 18.86 11.15 -10.47
C LEU A 217 18.21 11.03 -11.85
N VAL A 218 18.24 12.09 -12.65
CA VAL A 218 17.67 12.08 -14.02
C VAL A 218 18.34 11.01 -14.87
N ALA A 219 19.67 10.91 -14.79
CA ALA A 219 20.44 9.91 -15.53
C ALA A 219 20.10 8.47 -15.09
N ALA A 220 19.83 8.24 -13.80
CA ALA A 220 19.38 6.95 -13.32
C ALA A 220 17.97 6.60 -13.82
N LEU A 221 17.01 7.54 -13.73
CA LEU A 221 15.64 7.34 -14.21
C LEU A 221 15.57 7.18 -15.74
N ALA A 222 16.47 7.84 -16.48
CA ALA A 222 16.55 7.69 -17.93
C ALA A 222 16.86 6.25 -18.39
N GLU A 223 17.52 5.43 -17.54
CA GLU A 223 17.80 4.03 -17.84
C GLU A 223 16.52 3.19 -18.00
N PHE A 224 15.43 3.57 -17.34
CA PHE A 224 14.10 2.99 -17.55
C PHE A 224 13.43 3.55 -18.82
N GLY A 225 13.39 4.88 -18.94
CA GLY A 225 12.69 5.55 -20.04
C GLY A 225 13.19 5.19 -21.43
N ILE A 226 14.52 5.13 -21.64
CA ILE A 226 15.12 4.77 -22.94
C ILE A 226 14.85 3.31 -23.36
N ARG A 227 14.41 2.48 -22.41
CA ARG A 227 14.03 1.08 -22.66
C ARG A 227 12.52 0.87 -22.67
N GLY A 228 11.73 1.95 -22.64
CA GLY A 228 10.27 1.89 -22.65
C GLY A 228 9.67 1.27 -21.38
N ILE A 229 10.39 1.31 -20.26
CA ILE A 229 9.93 0.77 -18.99
C ILE A 229 9.17 1.86 -18.22
N ASP A 230 7.93 1.57 -17.84
CA ASP A 230 7.12 2.47 -17.02
C ASP A 230 7.50 2.37 -15.54
N LEU A 231 7.63 3.52 -14.87
CA LEU A 231 7.85 3.64 -13.44
C LEU A 231 6.52 3.88 -12.74
N THR A 232 6.12 2.95 -11.88
CA THR A 232 4.83 3.02 -11.16
C THR A 232 4.95 3.69 -9.79
N ARG A 233 6.16 3.80 -9.23
CA ARG A 233 6.42 4.51 -7.98
C ARG A 233 7.86 5.01 -7.94
N ILE A 234 8.04 6.20 -7.37
CA ILE A 234 9.33 6.71 -6.93
C ILE A 234 9.16 7.35 -5.55
N GLU A 235 10.05 7.01 -4.63
CA GLU A 235 10.05 7.55 -3.27
C GLU A 235 11.47 7.86 -2.85
N SER A 236 11.72 9.06 -2.35
CA SER A 236 13.04 9.46 -1.83
C SER A 236 13.05 9.36 -0.30
N ARG A 237 14.08 8.69 0.24
CA ARG A 237 14.26 8.57 1.68
C ARG A 237 15.66 9.02 2.09
N PRO A 238 15.82 9.78 3.19
CA PRO A 238 17.14 10.14 3.69
C PRO A 238 17.93 8.90 4.10
N THR A 239 19.24 8.88 3.82
CA THR A 239 20.12 7.77 4.24
C THR A 239 20.37 7.72 5.74
N ARG A 240 20.00 8.77 6.48
CA ARG A 240 20.29 8.99 7.91
C ARG A 240 21.80 9.05 8.25
N THR A 241 22.68 9.06 7.26
CA THR A 241 24.13 9.19 7.45
C THR A 241 24.61 10.63 7.34
N GLY A 242 23.77 11.54 6.82
CA GLY A 242 24.07 12.97 6.66
C GLY A 242 22.97 13.70 5.91
N LEU A 243 22.97 15.02 5.97
CA LEU A 243 22.07 15.85 5.17
C LEU A 243 22.48 15.82 3.68
N GLY A 244 21.47 15.78 2.80
CA GLY A 244 21.69 15.83 1.35
C GLY A 244 22.01 14.47 0.71
N THR A 245 21.96 13.37 1.46
CA THR A 245 22.13 12.02 0.92
C THR A 245 20.82 11.23 0.97
N TYR A 246 20.43 10.66 -0.17
CA TYR A 246 19.13 10.01 -0.34
C TYR A 246 19.25 8.61 -0.93
N LEU A 247 18.30 7.76 -0.56
CA LEU A 247 17.96 6.52 -1.23
C LEU A 247 16.69 6.75 -2.04
N PHE A 248 16.63 6.16 -3.23
CA PHE A 248 15.46 6.25 -4.10
C PHE A 248 14.87 4.85 -4.30
N PHE A 249 13.68 4.65 -3.80
CA PHE A 249 12.89 3.46 -4.10
C PHE A 249 12.21 3.66 -5.45
N VAL A 250 12.34 2.70 -6.33
CA VAL A 250 11.70 2.70 -7.64
C VAL A 250 10.95 1.38 -7.85
N ASP A 251 9.70 1.48 -8.27
CA ASP A 251 8.93 0.33 -8.76
C ASP A 251 8.71 0.54 -10.26
N CYS A 252 8.96 -0.48 -11.06
CA CYS A 252 8.73 -0.45 -12.50
C CYS A 252 7.88 -1.65 -12.97
N VAL A 253 7.22 -1.47 -14.10
CA VAL A 253 6.50 -2.55 -14.79
C VAL A 253 7.51 -3.50 -15.41
N GLY A 254 7.27 -4.81 -15.29
CA GLY A 254 8.05 -5.87 -15.87
C GLY A 254 8.83 -6.70 -14.84
N HIS A 255 9.41 -7.79 -15.32
CA HIS A 255 10.11 -8.80 -14.53
C HIS A 255 11.62 -8.74 -14.79
N ILE A 256 12.45 -9.13 -13.83
CA ILE A 256 13.92 -9.20 -14.02
C ILE A 256 14.34 -10.12 -15.18
N ALA A 257 13.49 -11.07 -15.58
CA ALA A 257 13.72 -11.92 -16.74
C ALA A 257 13.35 -11.24 -18.07
N ASP A 258 12.77 -10.05 -18.08
CA ASP A 258 12.57 -9.24 -19.27
C ASP A 258 13.88 -8.56 -19.63
N ASP A 259 14.32 -8.67 -20.90
CA ASP A 259 15.59 -8.10 -21.35
C ASP A 259 15.71 -6.61 -21.05
N ALA A 260 14.63 -5.85 -21.23
CA ALA A 260 14.60 -4.41 -20.95
C ALA A 260 14.87 -4.11 -19.46
N VAL A 261 14.20 -4.83 -18.54
CA VAL A 261 14.37 -4.66 -17.09
C VAL A 261 15.76 -5.12 -16.66
N ALA A 262 16.23 -6.26 -17.17
CA ALA A 262 17.57 -6.77 -16.87
C ALA A 262 18.66 -5.77 -17.31
N GLU A 263 18.55 -5.22 -18.51
CA GLU A 263 19.51 -4.21 -19.02
C GLU A 263 19.43 -2.88 -18.25
N ALA A 264 18.24 -2.46 -17.82
CA ALA A 264 18.08 -1.29 -16.95
C ALA A 264 18.79 -1.50 -15.61
N LEU A 265 18.57 -2.63 -14.95
CA LEU A 265 19.23 -2.97 -13.69
C LEU A 265 20.75 -3.05 -13.82
N LYS A 266 21.28 -3.63 -14.91
CA LYS A 266 22.74 -3.64 -15.20
C LYS A 266 23.29 -2.22 -15.38
N ALA A 267 22.58 -1.36 -16.10
CA ALA A 267 22.98 0.02 -16.32
C ALA A 267 22.98 0.83 -15.00
N LEU A 268 21.94 0.64 -14.18
CA LEU A 268 21.85 1.24 -12.85
C LEU A 268 22.99 0.77 -11.94
N HIS A 269 23.30 -0.53 -11.93
CA HIS A 269 24.40 -1.08 -11.14
C HIS A 269 25.77 -0.48 -11.51
N ARG A 270 25.98 -0.13 -12.77
CA ARG A 270 27.22 0.57 -13.20
C ARG A 270 27.23 2.05 -12.85
N ARG A 271 26.07 2.70 -12.71
CA ARG A 271 25.91 4.14 -12.56
C ARG A 271 25.74 4.58 -11.11
N CYS A 272 24.99 3.84 -10.32
CA CYS A 272 24.67 4.18 -8.95
C CYS A 272 25.78 3.71 -8.00
N ALA A 273 25.94 4.41 -6.87
CA ALA A 273 26.86 3.99 -5.82
C ALA A 273 26.46 2.61 -5.22
N ASP A 274 25.16 2.30 -5.23
CA ASP A 274 24.63 0.99 -4.84
C ASP A 274 23.24 0.78 -5.45
N VAL A 275 22.89 -0.47 -5.75
CA VAL A 275 21.56 -0.90 -6.19
C VAL A 275 21.16 -2.12 -5.39
N ARG A 276 20.14 -1.96 -4.55
CA ARG A 276 19.53 -3.07 -3.82
C ARG A 276 18.29 -3.54 -4.58
N TYR A 277 18.34 -4.73 -5.13
CA TYR A 277 17.17 -5.39 -5.74
C TYR A 277 16.22 -5.85 -4.65
N LEU A 278 14.95 -5.42 -4.72
CA LEU A 278 13.91 -5.81 -3.78
C LEU A 278 13.02 -6.95 -4.28
N GLY A 279 13.11 -7.31 -5.55
CA GLY A 279 12.35 -8.44 -6.12
C GLY A 279 11.64 -8.10 -7.42
N SER A 280 11.15 -9.16 -8.08
CA SER A 280 10.20 -9.12 -9.19
C SER A 280 9.08 -10.11 -8.87
N TRP A 281 7.82 -9.68 -8.97
CA TRP A 281 6.65 -10.48 -8.57
C TRP A 281 5.42 -10.12 -9.40
N PRO A 282 4.45 -11.05 -9.52
CA PRO A 282 3.18 -10.78 -10.21
C PRO A 282 2.36 -9.68 -9.52
N THR A 283 1.81 -8.76 -10.31
CA THR A 283 0.85 -7.76 -9.85
C THR A 283 -0.57 -8.25 -10.08
N ARG A 284 -1.48 -8.04 -9.12
CA ARG A 284 -2.91 -8.26 -9.28
C ARG A 284 -3.60 -6.91 -9.44
N GLY A 285 -3.62 -6.36 -10.63
CA GLY A 285 -4.29 -5.09 -10.92
C GLY A 285 -3.73 -4.44 -12.19
N ALA A 286 -4.55 -3.66 -12.87
CA ALA A 286 -4.15 -2.94 -14.07
C ALA A 286 -3.10 -1.87 -13.72
N THR A 287 -1.84 -2.19 -13.89
CA THR A 287 -0.76 -1.22 -14.02
C THR A 287 -0.41 -1.11 -15.51
N GLY A 288 -1.39 -0.68 -16.30
CA GLY A 288 -1.10 -0.23 -17.68
C GLY A 288 -0.57 1.19 -17.64
N PRO A 289 0.34 1.58 -18.56
CA PRO A 289 0.70 2.98 -18.72
C PRO A 289 -0.56 3.78 -19.00
N GLY A 290 -0.85 4.76 -18.16
CA GLY A 290 -1.86 5.76 -18.51
C GLY A 290 -1.39 6.45 -19.78
N GLU A 291 -2.22 6.51 -20.82
CA GLU A 291 -1.93 7.31 -22.01
C GLU A 291 -1.85 8.78 -21.59
N SER A 292 -0.65 9.27 -21.32
CA SER A 292 -0.43 10.71 -21.18
C SER A 292 -0.16 11.28 -22.56
N VAL A 293 -1.15 12.00 -23.10
CA VAL A 293 -0.94 12.78 -24.32
C VAL A 293 -0.10 14.00 -23.96
N PRO A 294 1.09 14.21 -24.58
CA PRO A 294 1.87 15.41 -24.37
C PRO A 294 1.09 16.67 -24.74
N LEU A 295 1.21 17.73 -23.93
CA LEU A 295 0.59 19.01 -24.23
C LEU A 295 1.20 19.68 -25.45
N PRO A 296 0.41 20.43 -26.23
CA PRO A 296 0.95 21.31 -27.25
C PRO A 296 1.94 22.31 -26.66
N PRO A 297 3.06 22.61 -27.34
CA PRO A 297 4.11 23.50 -26.81
C PRO A 297 3.62 24.90 -26.44
N ASP A 298 2.63 25.44 -27.14
CA ASP A 298 2.03 26.75 -26.87
C ASP A 298 1.19 26.77 -25.57
N GLU A 299 0.59 25.67 -25.18
CA GLU A 299 -0.17 25.56 -23.93
C GLU A 299 0.78 25.53 -22.72
N ALA A 300 1.88 24.79 -22.79
CA ALA A 300 2.90 24.75 -21.75
C ALA A 300 3.56 26.12 -21.56
N SER A 301 3.81 26.86 -22.64
CA SER A 301 4.35 28.21 -22.59
C SER A 301 3.40 29.22 -21.94
N ARG A 302 2.10 29.14 -22.24
CA ARG A 302 1.07 29.97 -21.61
C ARG A 302 0.91 29.67 -20.11
N TRP A 303 0.95 28.38 -19.74
CA TRP A 303 0.92 27.96 -18.35
C TRP A 303 2.11 28.53 -17.56
N LEU A 304 3.34 28.38 -18.09
CA LEU A 304 4.54 28.91 -17.46
C LEU A 304 4.51 30.43 -17.32
N ALA A 305 4.03 31.16 -18.34
CA ALA A 305 3.87 32.59 -18.25
C ALA A 305 2.87 32.99 -17.14
N GLY A 306 1.77 32.26 -17.00
CA GLY A 306 0.80 32.45 -15.91
C GLY A 306 1.44 32.32 -14.52
N LEU A 307 2.30 31.32 -14.32
CA LEU A 307 3.00 31.12 -13.04
C LEU A 307 3.97 32.29 -12.74
N ARG A 308 4.69 32.78 -13.74
CA ARG A 308 5.59 33.97 -13.60
C ARG A 308 4.83 35.24 -13.23
N ASP A 309 3.57 35.36 -13.70
CA ASP A 309 2.67 36.45 -13.36
C ASP A 309 1.93 36.26 -12.03
N GLY A 310 2.22 35.20 -11.28
CA GLY A 310 1.58 34.89 -9.99
C GLY A 310 0.13 34.44 -10.11
N LYS A 311 -0.33 33.98 -11.28
CA LYS A 311 -1.68 33.45 -11.45
C LYS A 311 -1.78 32.06 -10.84
N PRO A 312 -2.88 31.74 -10.11
CA PRO A 312 -3.08 30.40 -9.55
C PRO A 312 -3.15 29.36 -10.67
N GLU A 313 -2.61 28.17 -10.39
CA GLU A 313 -2.67 27.03 -11.29
C GLU A 313 -4.12 26.62 -11.54
N GLN A 314 -4.54 26.57 -12.81
CA GLN A 314 -5.84 26.01 -13.16
C GLN A 314 -5.72 24.50 -13.24
N SER A 315 -6.42 23.79 -12.34
CA SER A 315 -6.52 22.32 -12.40
C SER A 315 -7.01 21.90 -13.78
N ARG A 316 -6.30 20.98 -14.42
CA ARG A 316 -6.78 20.33 -15.64
C ARG A 316 -8.05 19.55 -15.28
N ALA A 317 -9.20 20.02 -15.78
CA ALA A 317 -10.40 19.22 -15.74
C ALA A 317 -10.10 17.89 -16.44
N SER A 318 -10.24 16.76 -15.73
CA SER A 318 -10.25 15.44 -16.33
C SER A 318 -11.30 15.46 -17.44
N GLY A 319 -10.85 15.32 -18.70
CA GLY A 319 -11.75 15.34 -19.87
C GLY A 319 -12.80 14.24 -19.72
N SER A 320 -14.00 14.62 -19.34
CA SER A 320 -15.17 13.78 -19.47
C SER A 320 -15.37 13.55 -20.97
N ALA A 321 -15.04 12.34 -21.42
CA ALA A 321 -15.42 11.88 -22.75
C ALA A 321 -16.96 12.03 -22.87
N GLY A 322 -17.38 13.00 -23.67
CA GLY A 322 -18.79 13.21 -23.98
C GLY A 322 -19.39 11.96 -24.60
N MET A 323 -20.30 11.35 -23.89
CA MET A 323 -21.15 10.28 -24.39
C MET A 323 -22.05 10.90 -25.49
N PRO A 324 -22.09 10.40 -26.73
CA PRO A 324 -22.95 10.91 -27.75
C PRO A 324 -24.41 10.66 -27.34
N ASP A 325 -25.18 11.76 -27.27
CA ASP A 325 -26.62 11.76 -27.06
C ASP A 325 -27.34 10.98 -28.20
N ARG A 326 -27.90 9.83 -27.85
CA ARG A 326 -28.77 9.04 -28.72
C ARG A 326 -30.20 9.33 -28.41
N THR A 327 -30.64 10.57 -28.74
CA THR A 327 -32.09 10.86 -28.83
C THR A 327 -32.37 11.78 -30.00
N SER A 328 -32.64 11.20 -31.14
CA SER A 328 -33.61 11.79 -32.10
C SER A 328 -33.88 10.80 -33.23
N GLY A 329 -35.11 10.40 -33.39
CA GLY A 329 -35.56 9.69 -34.58
C GLY A 329 -36.71 8.72 -34.37
N ARG A 330 -37.85 9.24 -33.94
CA ARG A 330 -39.14 8.62 -34.32
C ARG A 330 -40.17 9.69 -34.51
N THR A 331 -40.39 10.10 -35.79
CA THR A 331 -41.64 10.69 -36.27
C THR A 331 -42.20 9.74 -37.31
N GLY A 332 -43.45 9.48 -37.11
CA GLY A 332 -44.39 8.62 -37.73
C GLY A 332 -44.60 8.75 -39.24
N PRO A 333 -45.66 8.30 -39.88
CA PRO A 333 -47.07 8.44 -39.51
C PRO A 333 -47.72 7.20 -38.96
#